data_ef36fdc503f6cef2cd3ad77fc4c1eaef
#
_entry.id   ef36fdc503f6cef2cd3ad77fc4c1eaef
#
_cell.length_a   1.000
_cell.length_b   1.000
_cell.length_c   1.000
_cell.angle_alpha   90.00
_cell.angle_beta   90.00
_cell.angle_gamma   90.00
#
_symmetry.space_group_name_H-M   'P 1'
#
loop_
_entity.id
_entity.type
_entity.pdbx_description
1 polymer ?
#
loop_
_entity_poly.entity_id
_entity_poly.type
_entity_poly.pdbx_seq_one_letter_code
_entity_poly.pdbx_strand_id
1 'polypeptide(L)'
;MITTILANWKLIAVGLLLAALASALGVQAVRLAGARGALADEKAARAQETNDRLRAALRESERVAALQLTHATTQQEIVDAYETRLETIQDGRNSDAADSQRVRRQLAAFAARDRETARSDPAACERVADRSAVLADVAAEGRDLLAEGRRVVEGRDAEVTLLLGLVRNDRALLAPVDYTLPASGRLRSP
;
A
#
# COMPACT_ATOMS: atom_id res chain seq x y z
N MET A 1 66.03 45.24 63.98
CA MET A 1 65.29 44.67 62.79
C MET A 1 63.88 44.13 63.14
N ILE A 2 63.58 43.68 64.37
CA ILE A 2 62.28 43.13 64.74
C ILE A 2 61.18 44.21 64.88
N THR A 3 61.53 45.42 65.28
CA THR A 3 60.58 46.54 65.51
C THR A 3 59.97 47.15 64.22
N THR A 4 60.64 47.04 63.11
CA THR A 4 60.13 47.52 61.79
C THR A 4 59.13 46.55 61.17
N ILE A 5 59.16 45.29 61.50
CA ILE A 5 58.21 44.26 61.07
C ILE A 5 56.84 44.42 61.82
N LEU A 6 56.88 44.79 63.09
CA LEU A 6 55.70 45.01 63.90
C LEU A 6 54.93 46.31 63.53
N ALA A 7 55.62 47.33 63.00
CA ALA A 7 54.95 48.56 62.54
C ALA A 7 54.17 48.39 61.28
N ASN A 8 54.55 47.42 60.37
CA ASN A 8 53.91 47.22 59.07
C ASN A 8 52.98 46.00 58.97
N TRP A 9 52.76 45.29 60.13
CA TRP A 9 51.96 44.07 60.13
C TRP A 9 50.56 44.27 59.58
N LYS A 10 49.95 45.47 59.75
CA LYS A 10 48.66 45.83 59.27
C LYS A 10 48.66 45.85 57.70
N LEU A 11 49.75 46.36 57.14
CA LEU A 11 49.88 46.40 55.65
C LEU A 11 50.10 45.01 55.08
N ILE A 12 50.82 44.14 55.76
CA ILE A 12 50.99 42.73 55.35
C ILE A 12 49.69 41.97 55.46
N ALA A 13 48.92 42.17 56.55
CA ALA A 13 47.59 41.56 56.72
C ALA A 13 46.60 41.97 55.63
N VAL A 14 46.59 43.26 55.29
CA VAL A 14 45.72 43.80 54.15
C VAL A 14 46.15 43.21 52.81
N GLY A 15 47.50 43.12 52.60
CA GLY A 15 48.00 42.47 51.37
C GLY A 15 47.63 41.03 51.25
N LEU A 16 47.71 40.22 52.32
CA LEU A 16 47.27 38.85 52.35
C LEU A 16 45.74 38.68 52.11
N LEU A 17 44.94 39.54 52.70
CA LEU A 17 43.50 39.54 52.55
C LEU A 17 43.09 39.86 51.11
N LEU A 18 43.75 40.85 50.46
CA LEU A 18 43.51 41.14 49.07
C LEU A 18 43.94 40.00 48.12
N ALA A 19 45.07 39.36 48.40
CA ALA A 19 45.51 38.18 47.66
C ALA A 19 44.54 37.00 47.80
N ALA A 20 44.01 36.77 48.99
CA ALA A 20 43.00 35.73 49.24
C ALA A 20 41.68 36.01 48.52
N LEU A 21 41.23 37.30 48.54
CA LEU A 21 40.05 37.73 47.80
C LEU A 21 40.23 37.60 46.27
N ALA A 22 41.39 38.00 45.76
CA ALA A 22 41.68 37.87 44.33
C ALA A 22 41.72 36.40 43.85
N SER A 23 42.32 35.50 44.68
CA SER A 23 42.31 34.06 44.37
C SER A 23 40.92 33.44 44.45
N ALA A 24 40.10 33.84 45.44
CA ALA A 24 38.71 33.36 45.53
C ALA A 24 37.86 33.81 44.33
N LEU A 25 38.01 35.07 43.91
CA LEU A 25 37.34 35.58 42.71
C LEU A 25 37.83 34.88 41.42
N GLY A 26 39.11 34.59 41.30
CA GLY A 26 39.71 33.82 40.21
C GLY A 26 39.11 32.40 40.10
N VAL A 27 39.01 31.69 41.22
CA VAL A 27 38.41 30.37 41.29
C VAL A 27 36.93 30.40 40.93
N GLN A 28 36.18 31.41 41.39
CA GLN A 28 34.77 31.56 41.03
C GLN A 28 34.59 31.87 39.52
N ALA A 29 35.44 32.71 38.95
CA ALA A 29 35.41 33.03 37.53
C ALA A 29 35.66 31.80 36.65
N VAL A 30 36.63 30.95 37.02
CA VAL A 30 36.91 29.68 36.29
C VAL A 30 35.73 28.70 36.43
N ARG A 31 35.13 28.56 37.60
CA ARG A 31 33.95 27.70 37.82
C ARG A 31 32.75 28.20 36.98
N LEU A 32 32.52 29.49 36.94
CA LEU A 32 31.45 30.09 36.18
C LEU A 32 31.65 29.93 34.66
N ALA A 33 32.89 30.06 34.20
CA ALA A 33 33.24 29.82 32.81
C ALA A 33 33.03 28.35 32.40
N GLY A 34 33.44 27.40 33.25
CA GLY A 34 33.19 25.97 33.06
C GLY A 34 31.71 25.62 33.05
N ALA A 35 30.92 26.16 33.97
CA ALA A 35 29.46 25.95 34.02
C ALA A 35 28.75 26.52 32.75
N ARG A 36 29.20 27.68 32.25
CA ARG A 36 28.67 28.26 31.00
C ARG A 36 29.04 27.43 29.79
N GLY A 37 30.26 26.89 29.75
CA GLY A 37 30.67 25.95 28.69
C GLY A 37 29.79 24.70 28.64
N ALA A 38 29.64 24.04 29.81
CA ALA A 38 28.80 22.83 29.92
C ALA A 38 27.34 23.11 29.50
N LEU A 39 26.79 24.26 29.86
CA LEU A 39 25.41 24.63 29.48
C LEU A 39 25.30 24.93 27.99
N ALA A 40 26.33 25.48 27.38
CA ALA A 40 26.38 25.70 25.93
C ALA A 40 26.45 24.36 25.15
N ASP A 41 27.28 23.43 25.64
CA ASP A 41 27.40 22.08 25.06
C ASP A 41 26.09 21.29 25.19
N GLU A 42 25.43 21.36 26.34
CA GLU A 42 24.11 20.73 26.53
C GLU A 42 23.05 21.32 25.60
N LYS A 43 23.02 22.64 25.43
CA LYS A 43 22.11 23.28 24.48
C LYS A 43 22.39 22.88 23.02
N ALA A 44 23.66 22.78 22.65
CA ALA A 44 24.06 22.33 21.33
C ALA A 44 23.64 20.87 21.09
N ALA A 45 23.87 19.99 22.07
CA ALA A 45 23.47 18.57 22.00
C ALA A 45 21.94 18.43 21.87
N ARG A 46 21.16 19.17 22.67
CA ARG A 46 19.69 19.17 22.55
C ARG A 46 19.19 19.70 21.21
N ALA A 47 19.81 20.74 20.67
CA ALA A 47 19.47 21.27 19.35
C ALA A 47 19.78 20.25 18.26
N GLN A 48 20.88 19.53 18.35
CA GLN A 48 21.25 18.48 17.42
C GLN A 48 20.28 17.30 17.50
N GLU A 49 19.94 16.84 18.69
CA GLU A 49 18.93 15.78 18.89
C GLU A 49 17.56 16.18 18.30
N THR A 50 17.14 17.42 18.50
CA THR A 50 15.89 17.94 17.94
C THR A 50 15.91 17.93 16.40
N ASN A 51 17.03 18.36 15.80
CA ASN A 51 17.22 18.34 14.36
C ASN A 51 17.21 16.90 13.81
N ASP A 52 17.83 15.96 14.50
CA ASP A 52 17.87 14.56 14.09
C ASP A 52 16.47 13.91 14.17
N ARG A 53 15.71 14.24 15.23
CA ARG A 53 14.30 13.82 15.34
C ARG A 53 13.43 14.39 14.23
N LEU A 54 13.58 15.67 13.89
CA LEU A 54 12.85 16.30 12.79
C LEU A 54 13.19 15.66 11.44
N ARG A 55 14.47 15.40 11.19
CA ARG A 55 14.91 14.70 9.96
C ARG A 55 14.37 13.27 9.89
N ALA A 56 14.32 12.56 11.00
CA ALA A 56 13.74 11.23 11.07
C ALA A 56 12.23 11.27 10.78
N ALA A 57 11.50 12.22 11.37
CA ALA A 57 10.07 12.40 11.15
C ALA A 57 9.75 12.77 9.68
N LEU A 58 10.57 13.64 9.06
CA LEU A 58 10.42 13.98 7.64
C LEU A 58 10.62 12.76 6.74
N ARG A 59 11.68 11.99 6.94
CA ARG A 59 11.93 10.75 6.18
C ARG A 59 10.79 9.74 6.34
N GLU A 60 10.23 9.62 7.54
CA GLU A 60 9.08 8.74 7.77
C GLU A 60 7.84 9.23 7.07
N SER A 61 7.57 10.55 7.09
CA SER A 61 6.42 11.12 6.36
C SER A 61 6.55 10.94 4.84
N GLU A 62 7.75 11.14 4.28
CA GLU A 62 8.01 10.89 2.86
C GLU A 62 7.82 9.42 2.49
N ARG A 63 8.27 8.50 3.35
CA ARG A 63 8.07 7.06 3.17
C ARG A 63 6.60 6.68 3.18
N VAL A 64 5.84 7.18 4.15
CA VAL A 64 4.39 6.92 4.25
C VAL A 64 3.68 7.48 3.02
N ALA A 65 4.01 8.69 2.58
CA ALA A 65 3.43 9.28 1.37
C ALA A 65 3.73 8.45 0.11
N ALA A 66 4.96 7.94 -0.04
CA ALA A 66 5.32 7.07 -1.15
C ALA A 66 4.55 5.74 -1.14
N LEU A 67 4.37 5.13 0.06
CA LEU A 67 3.57 3.91 0.20
C LEU A 67 2.09 4.15 -0.13
N GLN A 68 1.52 5.27 0.31
CA GLN A 68 0.14 5.63 -0.01
C GLN A 68 -0.05 5.85 -1.50
N LEU A 69 0.89 6.51 -2.17
CA LEU A 69 0.85 6.69 -3.62
C LEU A 69 0.91 5.36 -4.36
N THR A 70 1.85 4.48 -3.99
CA THR A 70 1.95 3.14 -4.59
C THR A 70 0.67 2.33 -4.36
N HIS A 71 0.11 2.38 -3.15
CA HIS A 71 -1.16 1.71 -2.84
C HIS A 71 -2.30 2.22 -3.72
N ALA A 72 -2.43 3.55 -3.86
CA ALA A 72 -3.48 4.15 -4.67
C ALA A 72 -3.33 3.80 -6.17
N THR A 73 -2.11 3.82 -6.72
CA THR A 73 -1.86 3.44 -8.11
C THR A 73 -2.17 1.96 -8.36
N THR A 74 -1.73 1.07 -7.47
CA THR A 74 -2.03 -0.37 -7.57
C THR A 74 -3.53 -0.64 -7.45
N GLN A 75 -4.23 0.08 -6.56
CA GLN A 75 -5.68 -0.03 -6.44
C GLN A 75 -6.39 0.37 -7.75
N GLN A 76 -5.95 1.47 -8.37
CA GLN A 76 -6.49 1.90 -9.66
C GLN A 76 -6.25 0.86 -10.75
N GLU A 77 -5.03 0.32 -10.86
CA GLU A 77 -4.69 -0.75 -11.82
C GLU A 77 -5.58 -1.99 -11.66
N ILE A 78 -5.89 -2.39 -10.41
CA ILE A 78 -6.77 -3.52 -10.12
C ILE A 78 -8.19 -3.24 -10.58
N VAL A 79 -8.70 -2.02 -10.38
CA VAL A 79 -10.04 -1.60 -10.82
C VAL A 79 -10.11 -1.54 -12.35
N ASP A 80 -9.13 -0.94 -13.01
CA ASP A 80 -9.06 -0.85 -14.47
C ASP A 80 -9.01 -2.25 -15.12
N ALA A 81 -8.24 -3.17 -14.53
CA ALA A 81 -8.19 -4.56 -14.98
C ALA A 81 -9.55 -5.27 -14.83
N TYR A 82 -10.28 -4.99 -13.77
CA TYR A 82 -11.62 -5.52 -13.57
C TYR A 82 -12.62 -4.96 -14.60
N GLU A 83 -12.61 -3.66 -14.86
CA GLU A 83 -13.45 -3.01 -15.86
C GLU A 83 -13.18 -3.59 -17.25
N THR A 84 -11.92 -3.73 -17.65
CA THR A 84 -11.52 -4.36 -18.93
C THR A 84 -12.06 -5.80 -19.03
N ARG A 85 -12.03 -6.54 -17.94
CA ARG A 85 -12.57 -7.90 -17.89
C ARG A 85 -14.09 -7.93 -18.03
N LEU A 86 -14.80 -6.97 -17.43
CA LEU A 86 -16.25 -6.83 -17.61
C LEU A 86 -16.61 -6.50 -19.06
N GLU A 87 -15.87 -5.63 -19.72
CA GLU A 87 -16.06 -5.33 -21.15
C GLU A 87 -15.89 -6.60 -21.99
N THR A 88 -14.83 -7.38 -21.75
CA THR A 88 -14.59 -8.65 -22.45
C THR A 88 -15.75 -9.64 -22.26
N ILE A 89 -16.30 -9.74 -21.03
CA ILE A 89 -17.46 -10.58 -20.73
C ILE A 89 -18.70 -10.07 -21.49
N GLN A 90 -18.88 -8.76 -21.57
CA GLN A 90 -20.01 -8.16 -22.29
C GLN A 90 -19.92 -8.40 -23.80
N ASP A 91 -18.73 -8.30 -24.39
CA ASP A 91 -18.51 -8.60 -25.81
C ASP A 91 -18.75 -10.09 -26.10
N GLY A 92 -18.32 -10.97 -25.20
CA GLY A 92 -18.65 -12.39 -25.26
C GLY A 92 -20.17 -12.63 -25.27
N ARG A 93 -20.93 -11.90 -24.45
CA ARG A 93 -22.41 -11.98 -24.42
C ARG A 93 -23.02 -11.61 -25.77
N ASN A 94 -22.52 -10.55 -26.39
CA ASN A 94 -23.01 -10.08 -27.70
C ASN A 94 -22.72 -11.12 -28.81
N SER A 95 -21.55 -11.74 -28.77
CA SER A 95 -21.16 -12.82 -29.68
C SER A 95 -22.01 -14.07 -29.50
N ASP A 96 -22.20 -14.52 -28.23
CA ASP A 96 -23.02 -15.68 -27.90
C ASP A 96 -24.49 -15.50 -28.36
N ALA A 97 -25.05 -14.29 -28.18
CA ALA A 97 -26.40 -13.98 -28.65
C ALA A 97 -26.54 -14.06 -30.17
N ALA A 98 -25.53 -13.56 -30.90
CA ALA A 98 -25.51 -13.66 -32.38
C ALA A 98 -25.42 -15.11 -32.87
N ASP A 99 -24.58 -15.92 -32.20
CA ASP A 99 -24.42 -17.34 -32.52
C ASP A 99 -25.69 -18.15 -32.20
N SER A 100 -26.34 -17.85 -31.07
CA SER A 100 -27.62 -18.47 -30.70
C SER A 100 -28.69 -18.17 -31.73
N GLN A 101 -28.80 -16.92 -32.21
CA GLN A 101 -29.73 -16.57 -33.29
C GLN A 101 -29.39 -17.27 -34.62
N ARG A 102 -28.10 -17.45 -34.94
CA ARG A 102 -27.69 -18.18 -36.14
C ARG A 102 -28.12 -19.64 -36.08
N VAL A 103 -27.92 -20.31 -34.92
CA VAL A 103 -28.33 -21.69 -34.71
C VAL A 103 -29.85 -21.83 -34.82
N ARG A 104 -30.62 -20.94 -34.14
CA ARG A 104 -32.10 -20.95 -34.28
C ARG A 104 -32.57 -20.82 -35.72
N ARG A 105 -31.95 -19.92 -36.52
CA ARG A 105 -32.29 -19.78 -37.97
C ARG A 105 -31.95 -21.03 -38.74
N GLN A 106 -30.83 -21.69 -38.49
CA GLN A 106 -30.46 -22.96 -39.15
C GLN A 106 -31.44 -24.07 -38.81
N LEU A 107 -31.79 -24.23 -37.51
CA LEU A 107 -32.75 -25.23 -37.05
C LEU A 107 -34.14 -25.01 -37.69
N ALA A 108 -34.61 -23.75 -37.75
CA ALA A 108 -35.84 -23.42 -38.40
C ALA A 108 -35.83 -23.75 -39.93
N ALA A 109 -34.69 -23.52 -40.59
CA ALA A 109 -34.52 -23.89 -41.99
C ALA A 109 -34.52 -25.41 -42.23
N PHE A 110 -33.91 -26.19 -41.32
CA PHE A 110 -33.97 -27.66 -41.34
C PHE A 110 -35.42 -28.15 -41.12
N ALA A 111 -36.11 -27.65 -40.09
CA ALA A 111 -37.51 -28.01 -39.86
C ALA A 111 -38.44 -27.66 -41.04
N ALA A 112 -38.20 -26.57 -41.73
CA ALA A 112 -38.95 -26.22 -42.94
C ALA A 112 -38.69 -27.19 -44.10
N ARG A 113 -37.44 -27.62 -44.34
CA ARG A 113 -37.08 -28.63 -45.33
C ARG A 113 -37.72 -29.99 -45.01
N ASP A 114 -37.65 -30.40 -43.73
CA ASP A 114 -38.23 -31.66 -43.28
C ASP A 114 -39.75 -31.68 -43.50
N ARG A 115 -40.46 -30.57 -43.25
CA ARG A 115 -41.89 -30.41 -43.54
C ARG A 115 -42.20 -30.51 -45.04
N GLU A 116 -41.35 -29.94 -45.90
CA GLU A 116 -41.52 -30.05 -47.35
C GLU A 116 -41.34 -31.48 -47.84
N THR A 117 -40.33 -32.19 -47.32
CA THR A 117 -40.10 -33.62 -47.60
C THR A 117 -41.23 -34.50 -47.05
N ALA A 118 -41.79 -34.13 -45.89
CA ALA A 118 -42.91 -34.84 -45.28
C ALA A 118 -44.24 -34.79 -46.04
N ARG A 119 -44.37 -33.79 -46.95
CA ARG A 119 -45.54 -33.72 -47.84
C ARG A 119 -45.63 -34.86 -48.85
N SER A 120 -44.53 -35.57 -49.11
CA SER A 120 -44.50 -36.76 -50.00
C SER A 120 -44.97 -38.06 -49.32
N ASP A 121 -44.88 -38.16 -47.96
CA ASP A 121 -45.46 -39.26 -47.16
C ASP A 121 -45.97 -38.71 -45.82
N PRO A 122 -47.26 -38.31 -45.77
CA PRO A 122 -47.81 -37.43 -44.75
C PRO A 122 -47.78 -37.99 -43.35
N ALA A 123 -47.95 -39.30 -43.14
CA ALA A 123 -48.24 -39.83 -41.81
C ALA A 123 -47.04 -40.16 -40.94
N ALA A 124 -45.90 -40.49 -41.57
CA ALA A 124 -44.65 -40.83 -40.85
C ALA A 124 -43.68 -39.61 -40.77
N CYS A 125 -43.59 -38.84 -41.83
CA CYS A 125 -42.65 -37.72 -41.90
C CYS A 125 -43.09 -36.51 -41.08
N GLU A 126 -44.39 -36.24 -40.93
CA GLU A 126 -44.90 -35.15 -40.11
C GLU A 126 -44.53 -35.33 -38.61
N ARG A 127 -44.65 -36.58 -38.11
CA ARG A 127 -44.26 -36.91 -36.73
C ARG A 127 -42.74 -36.77 -36.49
N VAL A 128 -41.94 -37.10 -37.50
CA VAL A 128 -40.45 -36.91 -37.38
C VAL A 128 -40.08 -35.44 -37.45
N ALA A 129 -40.71 -34.65 -38.32
CA ALA A 129 -40.51 -33.24 -38.41
C ALA A 129 -40.89 -32.51 -37.13
N ASP A 130 -42.02 -32.85 -36.53
CA ASP A 130 -42.44 -32.26 -35.22
C ASP A 130 -41.50 -32.64 -34.09
N ARG A 131 -41.04 -33.87 -34.02
CA ARG A 131 -40.02 -34.29 -33.02
C ARG A 131 -38.68 -33.56 -33.25
N SER A 132 -38.24 -33.42 -34.48
CA SER A 132 -37.00 -32.72 -34.78
C SER A 132 -37.09 -31.23 -34.45
N ALA A 133 -38.25 -30.60 -34.62
CA ALA A 133 -38.50 -29.22 -34.21
C ALA A 133 -38.40 -29.05 -32.68
N VAL A 134 -39.07 -29.93 -31.92
CA VAL A 134 -39.03 -29.92 -30.46
C VAL A 134 -37.60 -30.15 -29.94
N LEU A 135 -36.87 -31.11 -30.53
CA LEU A 135 -35.47 -31.38 -30.12
C LEU A 135 -34.56 -30.18 -30.45
N ALA A 136 -34.81 -29.50 -31.56
CA ALA A 136 -34.09 -28.30 -31.96
C ALA A 136 -34.32 -27.15 -30.98
N ASP A 137 -35.56 -26.94 -30.51
CA ASP A 137 -35.90 -25.93 -29.52
C ASP A 137 -35.25 -26.24 -28.15
N VAL A 138 -35.32 -27.48 -27.70
CA VAL A 138 -34.66 -27.92 -26.46
C VAL A 138 -33.13 -27.78 -26.52
N ALA A 139 -32.53 -28.12 -27.66
CA ALA A 139 -31.09 -27.93 -27.90
C ALA A 139 -30.69 -26.45 -27.88
N ALA A 140 -31.53 -25.59 -28.49
CA ALA A 140 -31.28 -24.13 -28.46
C ALA A 140 -31.40 -23.59 -27.06
N GLU A 141 -32.44 -23.95 -26.28
CA GLU A 141 -32.62 -23.55 -24.88
C GLU A 141 -31.46 -24.06 -23.99
N GLY A 142 -31.05 -25.32 -24.17
CA GLY A 142 -29.90 -25.87 -23.45
C GLY A 142 -28.59 -25.12 -23.70
N ARG A 143 -28.35 -24.68 -24.94
CA ARG A 143 -27.19 -23.80 -25.23
C ARG A 143 -27.27 -22.45 -24.56
N ASP A 144 -28.45 -21.83 -24.57
CA ASP A 144 -28.69 -20.53 -23.95
C ASP A 144 -28.44 -20.61 -22.42
N LEU A 145 -28.92 -21.68 -21.78
CA LEU A 145 -28.67 -21.92 -20.35
C LEU A 145 -27.20 -22.18 -20.03
N LEU A 146 -26.49 -22.92 -20.88
CA LEU A 146 -25.04 -23.14 -20.73
C LEU A 146 -24.26 -21.85 -20.90
N ALA A 147 -24.62 -21.02 -21.87
CA ALA A 147 -24.00 -19.73 -22.07
C ALA A 147 -24.25 -18.78 -20.88
N GLU A 148 -25.46 -18.80 -20.31
CA GLU A 148 -25.79 -18.03 -19.11
C GLU A 148 -24.99 -18.52 -17.88
N GLY A 149 -24.94 -19.83 -17.67
CA GLY A 149 -24.17 -20.45 -16.59
C GLY A 149 -22.69 -20.07 -16.66
N ARG A 150 -22.09 -20.14 -17.86
CA ARG A 150 -20.70 -19.71 -18.06
C ARG A 150 -20.51 -18.23 -17.69
N ARG A 151 -21.38 -17.36 -18.12
CA ARG A 151 -21.33 -15.91 -17.83
C ARG A 151 -21.41 -15.60 -16.34
N VAL A 152 -22.26 -16.32 -15.60
CA VAL A 152 -22.35 -16.19 -14.16
C VAL A 152 -21.02 -16.59 -13.49
N VAL A 153 -20.42 -17.70 -13.90
CA VAL A 153 -19.12 -18.15 -13.38
C VAL A 153 -18.02 -17.15 -13.70
N GLU A 154 -17.91 -16.71 -14.96
CA GLU A 154 -16.90 -15.72 -15.38
C GLU A 154 -17.05 -14.40 -14.63
N GLY A 155 -18.28 -13.93 -14.39
CA GLY A 155 -18.55 -12.75 -13.59
C GLY A 155 -18.11 -12.91 -12.15
N ARG A 156 -18.42 -14.04 -11.52
CA ARG A 156 -17.99 -14.32 -10.14
C ARG A 156 -16.48 -14.47 -10.02
N ASP A 157 -15.83 -15.10 -10.99
CA ASP A 157 -14.38 -15.22 -11.01
C ASP A 157 -13.70 -13.84 -11.14
N ALA A 158 -14.30 -12.92 -11.92
CA ALA A 158 -13.81 -11.55 -12.02
C ALA A 158 -13.94 -10.80 -10.68
N GLU A 159 -15.10 -10.90 -10.01
CA GLU A 159 -15.32 -10.32 -8.67
C GLU A 159 -14.33 -10.87 -7.64
N VAL A 160 -14.14 -12.19 -7.60
CA VAL A 160 -13.18 -12.83 -6.68
C VAL A 160 -11.75 -12.35 -6.95
N THR A 161 -11.37 -12.24 -8.21
CA THR A 161 -10.04 -11.75 -8.60
C THR A 161 -9.84 -10.30 -8.16
N LEU A 162 -10.82 -9.42 -8.35
CA LEU A 162 -10.83 -8.06 -7.84
C LEU A 162 -10.63 -8.02 -6.32
N LEU A 163 -11.48 -8.73 -5.58
CA LEU A 163 -11.45 -8.72 -4.11
C LEU A 163 -10.12 -9.27 -3.56
N LEU A 164 -9.59 -10.33 -4.15
CA LEU A 164 -8.27 -10.87 -3.77
C LEU A 164 -7.14 -9.87 -4.07
N GLY A 165 -7.22 -9.15 -5.18
CA GLY A 165 -6.28 -8.07 -5.52
C GLY A 165 -6.31 -6.95 -4.48
N LEU A 166 -7.49 -6.45 -4.14
CA LEU A 166 -7.67 -5.40 -3.12
C LEU A 166 -7.16 -5.85 -1.76
N VAL A 167 -7.53 -7.06 -1.29
CA VAL A 167 -7.07 -7.59 -0.01
C VAL A 167 -5.54 -7.74 0.03
N ARG A 168 -4.91 -8.17 -1.06
CA ARG A 168 -3.44 -8.25 -1.14
C ARG A 168 -2.78 -6.87 -1.07
N ASN A 169 -3.35 -5.90 -1.79
CA ASN A 169 -2.86 -4.52 -1.77
C ASN A 169 -2.97 -3.90 -0.37
N ASP A 170 -4.10 -4.08 0.33
CA ASP A 170 -4.30 -3.61 1.70
C ASP A 170 -3.33 -4.28 2.68
N ARG A 171 -3.11 -5.59 2.54
CA ARG A 171 -2.12 -6.31 3.36
C ARG A 171 -0.70 -5.81 3.15
N ALA A 172 -0.35 -5.45 1.91
CA ALA A 172 0.97 -4.87 1.62
C ALA A 172 1.17 -3.52 2.31
N LEU A 173 0.11 -2.70 2.42
CA LEU A 173 0.14 -1.44 3.16
C LEU A 173 0.31 -1.65 4.67
N LEU A 174 -0.30 -2.71 5.22
CA LEU A 174 -0.30 -3.03 6.65
C LEU A 174 0.88 -3.94 7.07
N ALA A 175 1.67 -4.43 6.11
CA ALA A 175 2.81 -5.29 6.42
C ALA A 175 3.78 -4.55 7.37
N PRO A 176 4.18 -5.17 8.50
CA PRO A 176 5.12 -4.57 9.42
C PRO A 176 6.41 -4.29 8.65
N VAL A 177 6.87 -3.05 8.75
CA VAL A 177 8.17 -2.68 8.20
C VAL A 177 9.20 -3.42 9.04
N ASP A 178 9.96 -4.32 8.41
CA ASP A 178 11.13 -4.94 9.03
C ASP A 178 12.12 -3.81 9.38
N TYR A 179 12.02 -3.32 10.60
CA TYR A 179 13.04 -2.49 11.20
C TYR A 179 14.27 -3.38 11.45
N THR A 180 15.01 -3.71 10.45
CA THR A 180 16.39 -4.12 10.65
C THR A 180 17.12 -2.89 11.16
N LEU A 181 17.15 -2.76 12.50
CA LEU A 181 18.05 -1.81 13.16
C LEU A 181 19.43 -2.04 12.54
N PRO A 182 20.09 -1.00 12.00
CA PRO A 182 21.48 -1.14 11.58
C PRO A 182 22.23 -1.69 12.79
N ALA A 183 22.87 -2.85 12.61
CA ALA A 183 23.61 -3.51 13.67
C ALA A 183 24.49 -2.44 14.34
N SER A 184 24.12 -2.07 15.55
CA SER A 184 24.80 -1.07 16.37
C SER A 184 26.29 -1.40 16.34
N GLY A 185 27.06 -0.52 15.70
CA GLY A 185 28.49 -0.67 15.57
C GLY A 185 29.06 -1.01 16.93
N ARG A 186 29.79 -2.13 16.99
CA ARG A 186 30.54 -2.53 18.16
C ARG A 186 31.33 -1.31 18.64
N LEU A 187 30.93 -0.79 19.80
CA LEU A 187 31.77 0.12 20.54
C LEU A 187 33.12 -0.59 20.73
N ARG A 188 34.13 -0.17 19.97
CA ARG A 188 35.51 -0.50 20.31
C ARG A 188 35.79 0.20 21.64
N SER A 189 35.83 -0.60 22.69
CA SER A 189 36.41 -0.19 23.96
C SER A 189 37.89 0.14 23.74
N PRO A 190 38.42 1.18 24.44
CA PRO A 190 39.80 1.58 24.34
C PRO A 190 40.75 0.54 24.97
#